data_e096cb254b2da6fb0b3b8d55ea1e2353
#
_entry.id   e096cb254b2da6fb0b3b8d55ea1e2353
#
_cell.length_a   1.000
_cell.length_b   1.000
_cell.length_c   1.000
_cell.angle_alpha   90.00
_cell.angle_beta   90.00
_cell.angle_gamma   90.00
#
_symmetry.space_group_name_H-M   'P 1'
#
loop_
_entity.id
_entity.type
_entity.pdbx_description
1 polymer ?
#
loop_
_entity_poly.entity_id
_entity_poly.type
_entity_poly.pdbx_seq_one_letter_code
_entity_poly.pdbx_strand_id
1 'polypeptide(L)'
;MKVIRNYLYNVGYQVLAIIVPLITSAYISRVLRPEGVGANAFTNSIIQYFILFASMGIGYYGNRQIAYVRDNRTKMAKTFWEIQIVKTIMTLVSIIAFEIFLIFYTRQFDYMLAQSLNLIAVAFDISWFYEGVENFKVTVLKNSLVKIVSMIAIFLFIKGPND
;
A
#
# COMPACT_ATOMS: atom_id res chain seq x y z
N MET A 1 23.66 -16.46 -10.45
CA MET A 1 23.10 -16.81 -9.12
C MET A 1 22.18 -15.74 -8.51
N LYS A 2 22.46 -14.41 -8.63
CA LYS A 2 21.58 -13.35 -8.08
C LYS A 2 20.17 -13.34 -8.70
N VAL A 3 20.05 -13.53 -10.02
CA VAL A 3 18.77 -13.51 -10.75
C VAL A 3 17.83 -14.62 -10.28
N ILE A 4 18.32 -15.86 -10.18
CA ILE A 4 17.52 -17.02 -9.72
C ILE A 4 17.04 -16.81 -8.30
N ARG A 5 17.89 -16.29 -7.42
CA ARG A 5 17.53 -16.00 -6.03
C ARG A 5 16.46 -14.92 -5.94
N ASN A 6 16.59 -13.84 -6.71
CA ASN A 6 15.58 -12.78 -6.77
C ASN A 6 14.25 -13.29 -7.33
N TYR A 7 14.30 -14.18 -8.33
CA TYR A 7 13.11 -14.83 -8.88
C TYR A 7 12.41 -15.70 -7.82
N LEU A 8 13.15 -16.51 -7.06
CA LEU A 8 12.59 -17.33 -5.99
C LEU A 8 11.95 -16.49 -4.87
N TYR A 9 12.57 -15.38 -4.47
CA TYR A 9 11.96 -14.44 -3.52
C TYR A 9 10.64 -13.88 -4.05
N ASN A 10 10.61 -13.51 -5.32
CA ASN A 10 9.42 -12.93 -5.95
C ASN A 10 8.27 -13.95 -6.05
N VAL A 11 8.59 -15.19 -6.48
CA VAL A 11 7.61 -16.29 -6.52
C VAL A 11 7.07 -16.62 -5.13
N GLY A 12 7.95 -16.75 -4.13
CA GLY A 12 7.53 -16.99 -2.74
C GLY A 12 6.62 -15.88 -2.22
N TYR A 13 6.93 -14.62 -2.51
CA TYR A 13 6.07 -13.50 -2.16
C TYR A 13 4.72 -13.55 -2.90
N GLN A 14 4.70 -13.89 -4.20
CA GLN A 14 3.44 -13.99 -4.94
C GLN A 14 2.52 -15.07 -4.38
N VAL A 15 3.07 -16.23 -4.01
CA VAL A 15 2.31 -17.30 -3.34
C VAL A 15 1.72 -16.79 -2.02
N LEU A 16 2.53 -16.15 -1.18
CA LEU A 16 2.08 -15.56 0.08
C LEU A 16 1.05 -14.45 -0.16
N ALA A 17 1.23 -13.64 -1.21
CA ALA A 17 0.31 -12.57 -1.59
C ALA A 17 -1.08 -13.06 -1.99
N ILE A 18 -1.20 -14.31 -2.44
CA ILE A 18 -2.47 -14.96 -2.79
C ILE A 18 -3.06 -15.69 -1.57
N ILE A 19 -2.24 -16.46 -0.86
CA ILE A 19 -2.71 -17.31 0.24
C ILE A 19 -3.21 -16.48 1.42
N VAL A 20 -2.49 -15.42 1.82
CA VAL A 20 -2.88 -14.60 2.98
C VAL A 20 -4.25 -13.96 2.79
N PRO A 21 -4.56 -13.25 1.69
CA PRO A 21 -5.91 -12.72 1.48
C PRO A 21 -6.99 -13.79 1.39
N LEU A 22 -6.68 -14.96 0.81
CA LEU A 22 -7.64 -16.06 0.72
C LEU A 22 -8.07 -16.53 2.12
N ILE A 23 -7.12 -16.73 3.02
CA ILE A 23 -7.39 -17.15 4.39
C ILE A 23 -8.10 -16.04 5.18
N THR A 24 -7.58 -14.80 5.10
CA THR A 24 -8.13 -13.68 5.86
C THR A 24 -9.52 -13.28 5.37
N SER A 25 -9.80 -13.28 4.07
CA SER A 25 -11.11 -12.94 3.53
C SER A 25 -12.18 -13.97 3.93
N ALA A 26 -11.83 -15.26 3.93
CA ALA A 26 -12.74 -16.32 4.38
C ALA A 26 -13.07 -16.18 5.88
N TYR A 27 -12.11 -15.81 6.71
CA TYR A 27 -12.29 -15.53 8.13
C TYR A 27 -13.15 -14.28 8.36
N ILE A 28 -12.75 -13.14 7.77
CA ILE A 28 -13.43 -11.85 7.92
C ILE A 28 -14.90 -11.96 7.47
N SER A 29 -15.19 -12.64 6.36
CA SER A 29 -16.55 -12.81 5.87
C SER A 29 -17.45 -13.57 6.85
N ARG A 30 -16.89 -14.49 7.62
CA ARG A 30 -17.65 -15.23 8.65
C ARG A 30 -17.89 -14.40 9.91
N VAL A 31 -16.91 -13.57 10.29
CA VAL A 31 -16.95 -12.82 11.56
C VAL A 31 -17.73 -11.51 11.41
N LEU A 32 -17.42 -10.69 10.38
CA LEU A 32 -18.03 -9.36 10.19
C LEU A 32 -19.39 -9.38 9.50
N ARG A 33 -19.86 -10.54 9.01
CA ARG A 33 -21.09 -10.67 8.22
C ARG A 33 -21.08 -9.83 6.92
N PRO A 34 -22.09 -9.98 6.04
CA PRO A 34 -22.14 -9.25 4.76
C PRO A 34 -22.15 -7.74 4.91
N GLU A 35 -22.80 -7.19 5.94
CA GLU A 35 -22.90 -5.77 6.18
C GLU A 35 -21.53 -5.12 6.44
N GLY A 36 -20.73 -5.69 7.34
CA GLY A 36 -19.39 -5.16 7.67
C GLY A 36 -18.42 -5.31 6.51
N VAL A 37 -18.44 -6.46 5.82
CA VAL A 37 -17.63 -6.67 4.60
C VAL A 37 -18.02 -5.67 3.50
N GLY A 38 -19.32 -5.46 3.30
CA GLY A 38 -19.84 -4.50 2.32
C GLY A 38 -19.44 -3.06 2.64
N ALA A 39 -19.53 -2.64 3.91
CA ALA A 39 -19.11 -1.32 4.35
C ALA A 39 -17.62 -1.07 4.12
N ASN A 40 -16.78 -2.04 4.51
CA ASN A 40 -15.34 -1.95 4.29
C ASN A 40 -14.97 -1.96 2.79
N ALA A 41 -15.59 -2.81 1.99
CA ALA A 41 -15.33 -2.86 0.56
C ALA A 41 -15.73 -1.56 -0.14
N PHE A 42 -16.87 -0.98 0.22
CA PHE A 42 -17.35 0.29 -0.32
C PHE A 42 -16.41 1.45 0.04
N THR A 43 -16.08 1.60 1.33
CA THR A 43 -15.18 2.67 1.80
C THR A 43 -13.77 2.52 1.23
N ASN A 44 -13.26 1.28 1.15
CA ASN A 44 -11.98 1.01 0.50
C ASN A 44 -12.00 1.38 -0.99
N SER A 45 -13.09 1.13 -1.71
CA SER A 45 -13.20 1.51 -3.11
C SER A 45 -13.09 3.02 -3.29
N ILE A 46 -13.69 3.81 -2.42
CA ILE A 46 -13.60 5.28 -2.46
C ILE A 46 -12.16 5.74 -2.21
N ILE A 47 -11.52 5.28 -1.12
CA ILE A 47 -10.15 5.71 -0.81
C ILE A 47 -9.14 5.31 -1.89
N GLN A 48 -9.37 4.20 -2.61
CA GLN A 48 -8.51 3.78 -3.72
C GLN A 48 -8.45 4.80 -4.86
N TYR A 49 -9.52 5.56 -5.12
CA TYR A 49 -9.46 6.65 -6.11
C TYR A 49 -8.53 7.77 -5.65
N PHE A 50 -8.55 8.13 -4.37
CA PHE A 50 -7.65 9.14 -3.81
C PHE A 50 -6.19 8.64 -3.79
N ILE A 51 -5.97 7.36 -3.48
CA ILE A 51 -4.65 6.72 -3.54
C ILE A 51 -4.12 6.69 -4.98
N LEU A 52 -4.97 6.39 -5.95
CA LEU A 52 -4.60 6.42 -7.36
C LEU A 52 -4.15 7.82 -7.79
N PHE A 53 -4.90 8.85 -7.38
CA PHE A 53 -4.53 10.24 -7.63
C PHE A 53 -3.22 10.63 -6.93
N ALA A 54 -3.04 10.28 -5.67
CA ALA A 54 -1.82 10.53 -4.90
C ALA A 54 -0.59 9.85 -5.53
N SER A 55 -0.76 8.66 -6.09
CA SER A 55 0.32 7.86 -6.68
C SER A 55 0.70 8.31 -8.09
N MET A 56 -0.26 8.70 -8.91
CA MET A 56 -0.19 9.30 -10.26
C MET A 56 0.96 8.79 -11.16
N GLY A 57 1.15 7.47 -11.19
CA GLY A 57 2.22 6.84 -12.00
C GLY A 57 3.63 7.00 -11.45
N ILE A 58 3.81 7.63 -10.29
CA ILE A 58 5.13 7.88 -9.66
C ILE A 58 5.89 6.58 -9.44
N GLY A 59 5.21 5.48 -9.12
CA GLY A 59 5.84 4.18 -8.94
C GLY A 59 6.63 3.75 -10.19
N TYR A 60 6.02 3.77 -11.35
CA TYR A 60 6.65 3.39 -12.61
C TYR A 60 7.71 4.39 -13.07
N TYR A 61 7.40 5.68 -12.97
CA TYR A 61 8.35 6.74 -13.31
C TYR A 61 9.58 6.70 -12.43
N GLY A 62 9.39 6.62 -11.11
CA GLY A 62 10.46 6.61 -10.12
C GLY A 62 11.36 5.39 -10.26
N ASN A 63 10.79 4.19 -10.41
CA ASN A 63 11.53 2.95 -10.66
C ASN A 63 12.46 3.13 -11.88
N ARG A 64 11.91 3.59 -13.00
CA ARG A 64 12.67 3.80 -14.23
C ARG A 64 13.78 4.85 -14.06
N GLN A 65 13.50 5.99 -13.42
CA GLN A 65 14.50 7.06 -13.24
C GLN A 65 15.63 6.62 -12.32
N ILE A 66 15.34 5.92 -11.24
CA ILE A 66 16.37 5.37 -10.35
C ILE A 66 17.22 4.32 -11.07
N ALA A 67 16.64 3.47 -11.90
CA ALA A 67 17.38 2.49 -12.68
C ALA A 67 18.42 3.14 -13.62
N TYR A 68 18.11 4.30 -14.20
CA TYR A 68 19.04 5.04 -15.05
C TYR A 68 20.23 5.67 -14.29
N VAL A 69 20.04 6.04 -13.03
CA VAL A 69 21.07 6.77 -12.26
C VAL A 69 21.71 5.93 -11.16
N ARG A 70 21.35 4.65 -11.03
CA ARG A 70 21.75 3.76 -9.92
C ARG A 70 23.26 3.64 -9.71
N ASP A 71 24.05 3.78 -10.78
CA ASP A 71 25.51 3.67 -10.73
C ASP A 71 26.19 4.94 -10.18
N ASN A 72 25.45 6.04 -10.01
CA ASN A 72 25.96 7.29 -9.47
C ASN A 72 25.16 7.71 -8.23
N ARG A 73 25.78 7.55 -7.05
CA ARG A 73 25.13 7.81 -5.74
C ARG A 73 24.58 9.23 -5.62
N THR A 74 25.30 10.23 -6.09
CA THR A 74 24.89 11.65 -5.98
C THR A 74 23.67 11.93 -6.84
N LYS A 75 23.68 11.46 -8.11
CA LYS A 75 22.53 11.60 -9.00
C LYS A 75 21.32 10.81 -8.48
N MET A 76 21.55 9.60 -7.98
CA MET A 76 20.48 8.76 -7.42
C MET A 76 19.82 9.42 -6.21
N ALA A 77 20.59 9.99 -5.29
CA ALA A 77 20.04 10.71 -4.14
C ALA A 77 19.24 11.96 -4.55
N LYS A 78 19.75 12.72 -5.52
CA LYS A 78 19.04 13.88 -6.06
C LYS A 78 17.71 13.47 -6.69
N THR A 79 17.73 12.49 -7.59
CA THR A 79 16.53 11.98 -8.26
C THR A 79 15.51 11.40 -7.27
N PHE A 80 15.98 10.71 -6.22
CA PHE A 80 15.10 10.21 -5.16
C PHE A 80 14.32 11.35 -4.49
N TRP A 81 15.01 12.40 -4.05
CA TRP A 81 14.35 13.50 -3.36
C TRP A 81 13.43 14.30 -4.26
N GLU A 82 13.80 14.53 -5.53
CA GLU A 82 12.94 15.20 -6.50
C GLU A 82 11.62 14.47 -6.68
N ILE A 83 11.65 13.15 -6.85
CA ILE A 83 10.46 12.33 -7.02
C ILE A 83 9.66 12.24 -5.71
N GLN A 84 10.35 12.06 -4.57
CA GLN A 84 9.71 11.95 -3.28
C GLN A 84 8.99 13.24 -2.86
N ILE A 85 9.55 14.40 -3.17
CA ILE A 85 8.89 15.69 -2.91
C ILE A 85 7.60 15.79 -3.73
N VAL A 86 7.65 15.48 -5.04
CA VAL A 86 6.45 15.50 -5.89
C VAL A 86 5.39 14.54 -5.36
N LYS A 87 5.79 13.32 -4.98
CA LYS A 87 4.89 12.32 -4.39
C LYS A 87 4.24 12.83 -3.10
N THR A 88 5.03 13.43 -2.22
CA THR A 88 4.53 13.97 -0.96
C THR A 88 3.52 15.09 -1.20
N ILE A 89 3.80 16.00 -2.12
CA ILE A 89 2.88 17.09 -2.50
C ILE A 89 1.57 16.51 -3.05
N MET A 90 1.64 15.56 -3.98
CA MET A 90 0.44 14.92 -4.53
C MET A 90 -0.37 14.17 -3.47
N THR A 91 0.30 13.51 -2.53
CA THR A 91 -0.36 12.84 -1.40
C THR A 91 -1.03 13.86 -0.48
N LEU A 92 -0.39 14.98 -0.16
CA LEU A 92 -1.00 16.05 0.63
C LEU A 92 -2.24 16.65 -0.05
N VAL A 93 -2.16 16.93 -1.35
CA VAL A 93 -3.32 17.40 -2.12
C VAL A 93 -4.45 16.37 -2.08
N SER A 94 -4.13 15.09 -2.22
CA SER A 94 -5.11 14.01 -2.15
C SER A 94 -5.74 13.86 -0.76
N ILE A 95 -4.96 14.03 0.31
CA ILE A 95 -5.47 14.04 1.69
C ILE A 95 -6.43 15.21 1.89
N ILE A 96 -6.05 16.42 1.48
CA ILE A 96 -6.94 17.60 1.59
C ILE A 96 -8.24 17.37 0.82
N ALA A 97 -8.16 16.85 -0.39
CA ALA A 97 -9.34 16.54 -1.19
C ALA A 97 -10.23 15.47 -0.53
N PHE A 98 -9.62 14.47 0.12
CA PHE A 98 -10.35 13.44 0.86
C PHE A 98 -11.03 14.01 2.11
N GLU A 99 -10.36 14.87 2.88
CA GLU A 99 -10.95 15.52 4.05
C GLU A 99 -12.12 16.44 3.66
N ILE A 100 -11.99 17.18 2.55
CA ILE A 100 -13.10 17.96 2.00
C ILE A 100 -14.27 17.06 1.61
N PHE A 101 -13.98 15.92 0.96
CA PHE A 101 -15.00 14.93 0.63
C PHE A 101 -15.74 14.43 1.88
N LEU A 102 -15.01 14.16 2.99
CA LEU A 102 -15.60 13.70 4.25
C LEU A 102 -16.56 14.71 4.88
N ILE A 103 -16.37 16.03 4.68
CA ILE A 103 -17.30 17.08 5.16
C ILE A 103 -18.67 16.91 4.52
N PHE A 104 -18.72 16.51 3.25
CA PHE A 104 -19.99 16.34 2.51
C PHE A 104 -20.56 14.92 2.60
N TYR A 105 -19.71 13.93 2.93
CA TYR A 105 -20.09 12.53 2.98
C TYR A 105 -19.96 11.97 4.40
N THR A 106 -21.06 12.01 5.14
CA THR A 106 -21.09 11.60 6.56
C THR A 106 -21.42 10.12 6.77
N ARG A 107 -21.86 9.41 5.72
CA ARG A 107 -22.20 7.99 5.81
C ARG A 107 -20.96 7.14 6.00
N GLN A 108 -20.94 6.26 6.99
CA GLN A 108 -19.81 5.39 7.31
C GLN A 108 -18.50 6.18 7.63
N PHE A 109 -18.64 7.32 8.30
CA PHE A 109 -17.55 8.23 8.63
C PHE A 109 -16.37 7.54 9.34
N ASP A 110 -16.66 6.67 10.32
CA ASP A 110 -15.62 5.96 11.09
C ASP A 110 -14.76 5.05 10.20
N TYR A 111 -15.39 4.32 9.27
CA TYR A 111 -14.66 3.50 8.30
C TYR A 111 -13.83 4.36 7.34
N MET A 112 -14.36 5.48 6.89
CA MET A 112 -13.64 6.42 6.02
C MET A 112 -12.45 7.03 6.73
N LEU A 113 -12.61 7.44 7.99
CA LEU A 113 -11.53 7.99 8.80
C LEU A 113 -10.42 6.94 9.02
N ALA A 114 -10.76 5.69 9.31
CA ALA A 114 -9.78 4.61 9.40
C ALA A 114 -9.06 4.38 8.07
N GLN A 115 -9.75 4.49 6.94
CA GLN A 115 -9.16 4.35 5.60
C GLN A 115 -8.20 5.49 5.25
N SER A 116 -8.32 6.69 5.85
CA SER A 116 -7.39 7.80 5.61
C SER A 116 -5.94 7.46 5.97
N LEU A 117 -5.72 6.55 6.92
CA LEU A 117 -4.40 6.03 7.25
C LEU A 117 -3.70 5.36 6.05
N ASN A 118 -4.48 4.70 5.18
CA ASN A 118 -3.93 4.11 3.95
C ASN A 118 -3.41 5.21 2.99
N LEU A 119 -4.10 6.34 2.93
CA LEU A 119 -3.68 7.47 2.10
C LEU A 119 -2.40 8.11 2.64
N ILE A 120 -2.29 8.25 3.96
CA ILE A 120 -1.06 8.74 4.62
C ILE A 120 0.10 7.76 4.35
N ALA A 121 -0.14 6.45 4.40
CA ALA A 121 0.88 5.44 4.14
C ALA A 121 1.48 5.53 2.72
N VAL A 122 0.73 6.06 1.73
CA VAL A 122 1.24 6.27 0.37
C VAL A 122 2.43 7.23 0.34
N ALA A 123 2.44 8.29 1.18
CA ALA A 123 3.57 9.22 1.25
C ALA A 123 4.88 8.53 1.66
N PHE A 124 4.79 7.52 2.51
CA PHE A 124 5.95 6.79 3.06
C PHE A 124 6.36 5.56 2.23
N ASP A 125 5.57 5.19 1.22
CA ASP A 125 5.92 4.03 0.40
C ASP A 125 7.01 4.37 -0.61
N ILE A 126 8.22 3.86 -0.37
CA ILE A 126 9.41 4.00 -1.22
C ILE A 126 9.75 2.70 -1.96
N SER A 127 8.78 1.83 -2.18
CA SER A 127 8.99 0.54 -2.87
C SER A 127 9.58 0.73 -4.27
N TRP A 128 9.14 1.76 -5.00
CA TRP A 128 9.63 2.14 -6.31
C TRP A 128 11.15 2.38 -6.35
N PHE A 129 11.73 2.91 -5.27
CA PHE A 129 13.17 3.13 -5.16
C PHE A 129 13.94 1.80 -5.09
N TYR A 130 13.49 0.89 -4.22
CA TYR A 130 14.13 -0.42 -4.07
C TYR A 130 13.99 -1.29 -5.32
N GLU A 131 12.89 -1.15 -6.03
CA GLU A 131 12.70 -1.79 -7.35
C GLU A 131 13.67 -1.23 -8.38
N GLY A 132 13.85 0.11 -8.43
CA GLY A 132 14.78 0.78 -9.33
C GLY A 132 16.25 0.40 -9.12
N VAL A 133 16.66 0.16 -7.87
CA VAL A 133 18.00 -0.35 -7.57
C VAL A 133 18.10 -1.87 -7.65
N GLU A 134 17.06 -2.57 -8.11
CA GLU A 134 16.95 -4.03 -8.22
C GLU A 134 17.15 -4.76 -6.87
N ASN A 135 16.86 -4.11 -5.76
CA ASN A 135 16.94 -4.72 -4.43
C ASN A 135 15.58 -5.30 -4.00
N PHE A 136 15.09 -6.26 -4.77
CA PHE A 136 13.81 -6.92 -4.53
C PHE A 136 13.69 -7.58 -3.16
N LYS A 137 14.83 -7.97 -2.56
CA LYS A 137 14.83 -8.59 -1.23
C LYS A 137 14.18 -7.69 -0.18
N VAL A 138 14.47 -6.39 -0.18
CA VAL A 138 13.93 -5.45 0.79
C VAL A 138 12.42 -5.29 0.59
N THR A 139 11.98 -5.11 -0.65
CA THR A 139 10.56 -4.95 -0.99
C THR A 139 9.76 -6.22 -0.63
N VAL A 140 10.27 -7.39 -1.00
CA VAL A 140 9.64 -8.68 -0.68
C VAL A 140 9.57 -8.90 0.83
N LEU A 141 10.66 -8.67 1.56
CA LEU A 141 10.69 -8.87 3.00
C LEU A 141 9.72 -7.92 3.73
N LYS A 142 9.76 -6.62 3.39
CA LYS A 142 8.83 -5.61 3.94
C LYS A 142 7.37 -6.02 3.71
N ASN A 143 7.01 -6.30 2.45
CA ASN A 143 5.65 -6.60 2.09
C ASN A 143 5.16 -7.94 2.67
N SER A 144 6.03 -8.96 2.75
CA SER A 144 5.70 -10.23 3.39
C SER A 144 5.48 -10.06 4.89
N LEU A 145 6.35 -9.30 5.56
CA LEU A 145 6.24 -9.03 6.98
C LEU A 145 4.92 -8.29 7.31
N VAL A 146 4.61 -7.23 6.55
CA VAL A 146 3.34 -6.50 6.72
C VAL A 146 2.15 -7.42 6.55
N LYS A 147 2.12 -8.28 5.52
CA LYS A 147 1.02 -9.23 5.30
C LYS A 147 0.86 -10.24 6.44
N ILE A 148 1.97 -10.79 6.93
CA ILE A 148 1.93 -11.76 8.04
C ILE A 148 1.46 -11.07 9.33
N VAL A 149 2.01 -9.89 9.65
CA VAL A 149 1.59 -9.13 10.84
C VAL A 149 0.13 -8.74 10.75
N SER A 150 -0.35 -8.27 9.58
CA SER A 150 -1.76 -7.95 9.37
C SER A 150 -2.65 -9.18 9.52
N MET A 151 -2.25 -10.34 9.00
CA MET A 151 -2.99 -11.59 9.17
C MET A 151 -3.11 -11.96 10.66
N ILE A 152 -2.01 -11.92 11.40
CA ILE A 152 -2.00 -12.20 12.84
C ILE A 152 -2.89 -11.21 13.59
N ALA A 153 -2.79 -9.91 13.26
CA ALA A 153 -3.63 -8.89 13.88
C ALA A 153 -5.12 -9.13 13.63
N ILE A 154 -5.51 -9.50 12.40
CA ILE A 154 -6.89 -9.85 12.06
C ILE A 154 -7.40 -10.98 12.97
N PHE A 155 -6.66 -12.07 13.14
CA PHE A 155 -7.08 -13.18 13.98
C PHE A 155 -7.09 -12.86 15.48
N LEU A 156 -6.27 -11.93 15.93
CA LEU A 156 -6.20 -11.53 17.34
C LEU A 156 -7.29 -10.53 17.73
N PHE A 157 -7.55 -9.56 16.87
CA PHE A 157 -8.41 -8.42 17.20
C PHE A 157 -9.83 -8.54 16.66
N ILE A 158 -10.03 -9.14 15.49
CA ILE A 158 -11.37 -9.27 14.89
C ILE A 158 -12.00 -10.58 15.35
N LYS A 159 -12.90 -10.51 16.35
CA LYS A 159 -13.59 -11.68 16.92
C LYS A 159 -15.11 -11.58 16.82
N GLY A 160 -15.64 -10.42 16.52
CA GLY A 160 -17.05 -10.14 16.48
C GLY A 160 -17.48 -9.22 15.34
N PRO A 161 -18.78 -9.08 15.10
CA PRO A 161 -19.30 -8.25 14.00
C PRO A 161 -19.17 -6.75 14.25
N ASN A 162 -18.79 -6.33 15.46
CA ASN A 162 -18.63 -4.92 15.86
C ASN A 162 -17.16 -4.53 16.07
N ASP A 163 -16.20 -5.39 15.71
CA ASP A 163 -14.76 -5.14 15.87
C ASP A 163 -14.16 -4.43 14.65
#